data_320eb119d263efb422513f50fc9eb5c4
#
_entry.id   320eb119d263efb422513f50fc9eb5c4
#
_cell.length_a   1.000
_cell.length_b   1.000
_cell.length_c   1.000
_cell.angle_alpha   90.00
_cell.angle_beta   90.00
_cell.angle_gamma   90.00
#
_symmetry.space_group_name_H-M   'P 1'
#
loop_
_entity.id
_entity.type
_entity.pdbx_description
1 polymer ?
#
loop_
_entity_poly.entity_id
_entity_poly.type
_entity_poly.pdbx_seq_one_letter_code
_entity_poly.pdbx_strand_id
1 'polypeptide(L)'
;MKKALLMAAVLLGSMTTFAQNIDKNEFKQLKAFLAQPSAEAGKTNADVLKITNLNTPAGWEGVKVENGHVTEIKWSDKKLAGKFVAENFKALTSLDVSRNKLSGVDVDGASNLTQVNAYRNQLTDASFDGCVKLQKLNIYRNRLSDIDIAATPLLETLNLSNNFFVDLSVANSTQLKTLNVQGNHLENLNVSGCTGLKHLYAGYNKLTSLELSGVTGLANLNLDSNDMSTLVISGLPSLGTLLCSDNQMKTLMIRDCPTLIDVVCSYNDLTSLQIAGTPQLQYVDCSYNDLTELYLDNFNFLQRVICNNNQLQILSLTFDDALRYVNCRYNQITDFRTIGSNELQQVACQWNY
;
A
#
# COMPACT_ATOMS: atom_id res chain seq x y z
N MET A 1 -26.85 -62.31 15.49
CA MET A 1 -26.86 -61.11 16.35
C MET A 1 -25.49 -60.76 16.96
N LYS A 2 -24.51 -61.65 17.14
CA LYS A 2 -23.20 -61.31 17.72
C LYS A 2 -22.20 -60.63 16.75
N LYS A 3 -22.35 -60.72 15.40
CA LYS A 3 -21.45 -60.06 14.44
C LYS A 3 -21.81 -58.59 14.16
N ALA A 4 -23.05 -58.16 14.37
CA ALA A 4 -23.46 -56.78 14.20
C ALA A 4 -23.02 -55.86 15.37
N LEU A 5 -22.85 -56.38 16.58
CA LEU A 5 -22.39 -55.63 17.74
C LEU A 5 -20.88 -55.33 17.70
N LEU A 6 -20.10 -56.18 17.00
CA LEU A 6 -18.63 -55.98 16.89
C LEU A 6 -18.25 -54.89 15.85
N MET A 7 -19.05 -54.71 14.79
CA MET A 7 -18.85 -53.61 13.82
C MET A 7 -19.26 -52.23 14.36
N ALA A 8 -20.29 -52.19 15.24
CA ALA A 8 -20.69 -50.93 15.86
C ALA A 8 -19.65 -50.45 16.92
N ALA A 9 -18.98 -51.38 17.61
CA ALA A 9 -17.93 -51.02 18.56
C ALA A 9 -16.62 -50.54 17.88
N VAL A 10 -16.33 -51.02 16.68
CA VAL A 10 -15.15 -50.56 15.89
C VAL A 10 -15.42 -49.18 15.27
N LEU A 11 -16.66 -48.85 14.87
CA LEU A 11 -17.04 -47.53 14.35
C LEU A 11 -17.17 -46.45 15.43
N LEU A 12 -17.51 -46.84 16.69
CA LEU A 12 -17.54 -45.92 17.84
C LEU A 12 -16.15 -45.73 18.46
N GLY A 13 -15.23 -46.68 18.28
CA GLY A 13 -13.84 -46.59 18.77
C GLY A 13 -12.92 -45.70 17.90
N SER A 14 -13.32 -45.35 16.65
CA SER A 14 -12.55 -44.51 15.77
C SER A 14 -12.94 -43.03 15.81
N MET A 15 -13.95 -42.64 16.60
CA MET A 15 -14.36 -41.24 16.75
C MET A 15 -13.88 -40.56 18.05
N THR A 16 -13.05 -41.20 18.87
CA THR A 16 -12.70 -40.66 20.20
C THR A 16 -11.18 -40.48 20.43
N THR A 17 -10.33 -40.36 19.39
CA THR A 17 -8.91 -40.12 19.62
C THR A 17 -8.29 -39.19 18.57
N PHE A 18 -8.92 -38.06 18.32
CA PHE A 18 -8.24 -36.89 17.70
C PHE A 18 -8.50 -35.63 18.53
N ALA A 19 -8.25 -35.68 19.84
CA ALA A 19 -7.71 -34.53 20.51
C ALA A 19 -6.27 -34.38 19.95
N GLN A 20 -6.11 -33.71 18.83
CA GLN A 20 -4.77 -33.46 18.26
C GLN A 20 -3.98 -32.74 19.34
N ASN A 21 -2.94 -33.39 19.88
CA ASN A 21 -1.97 -32.74 20.71
C ASN A 21 -1.29 -31.72 19.83
N ILE A 22 -1.62 -30.45 20.01
CA ILE A 22 -0.90 -29.34 19.40
C ILE A 22 0.56 -29.36 19.86
N ASP A 23 1.48 -28.90 19.04
CA ASP A 23 2.88 -28.71 19.42
C ASP A 23 3.00 -27.98 20.74
N LYS A 24 3.88 -28.47 21.63
CA LYS A 24 3.99 -27.95 23.00
C LYS A 24 4.45 -26.51 23.06
N ASN A 25 5.30 -26.09 22.13
CA ASN A 25 5.80 -24.71 22.09
C ASN A 25 4.70 -23.76 21.59
N GLU A 26 4.02 -24.14 20.49
CA GLU A 26 2.89 -23.38 19.95
C GLU A 26 1.80 -23.22 21.00
N PHE A 27 1.44 -24.29 21.70
CA PHE A 27 0.47 -24.26 22.78
C PHE A 27 0.87 -23.33 23.91
N LYS A 28 2.12 -23.42 24.37
CA LYS A 28 2.64 -22.57 25.45
C LYS A 28 2.55 -21.08 25.09
N GLN A 29 2.95 -20.70 23.87
CA GLN A 29 2.93 -19.32 23.42
C GLN A 29 1.51 -18.77 23.30
N LEU A 30 0.59 -19.53 22.65
CA LEU A 30 -0.81 -19.10 22.55
C LEU A 30 -1.47 -19.01 23.93
N LYS A 31 -1.21 -19.94 24.83
CA LYS A 31 -1.73 -19.89 26.19
C LYS A 31 -1.22 -18.67 26.97
N ALA A 32 0.05 -18.31 26.79
CA ALA A 32 0.65 -17.11 27.38
C ALA A 32 -0.02 -15.83 26.83
N PHE A 33 -0.29 -15.76 25.53
CA PHE A 33 -1.01 -14.64 24.93
C PHE A 33 -2.46 -14.56 25.44
N LEU A 34 -3.15 -15.67 25.53
CA LEU A 34 -4.54 -15.73 26.00
C LEU A 34 -4.69 -15.30 27.47
N ALA A 35 -3.67 -15.48 28.28
CA ALA A 35 -3.66 -15.06 29.67
C ALA A 35 -3.38 -13.55 29.87
N GLN A 36 -2.93 -12.82 28.83
CA GLN A 36 -2.68 -11.39 28.92
C GLN A 36 -4.00 -10.61 29.09
N PRO A 37 -3.97 -9.45 29.75
CA PRO A 37 -5.11 -8.54 29.80
C PRO A 37 -5.54 -8.13 28.38
N SER A 38 -6.85 -8.12 28.15
CA SER A 38 -7.43 -7.62 26.89
C SER A 38 -7.63 -6.10 26.94
N ALA A 39 -8.11 -5.54 25.84
CA ALA A 39 -8.51 -4.12 25.79
C ALA A 39 -9.84 -3.85 26.56
N GLU A 40 -10.50 -4.87 27.05
CA GLU A 40 -11.72 -4.76 27.88
C GLU A 40 -11.34 -4.92 29.34
N ALA A 41 -11.63 -3.90 30.15
CA ALA A 41 -11.21 -3.87 31.55
C ALA A 41 -11.69 -5.11 32.34
N GLY A 42 -10.78 -5.69 33.10
CA GLY A 42 -11.04 -6.86 33.94
C GLY A 42 -11.17 -8.19 33.19
N LYS A 43 -10.88 -8.20 31.87
CA LYS A 43 -10.89 -9.41 31.03
C LYS A 43 -9.53 -9.72 30.45
N THR A 44 -9.26 -11.01 30.28
CA THR A 44 -8.11 -11.52 29.52
C THR A 44 -8.43 -11.63 28.02
N ASN A 45 -7.41 -11.90 27.20
CA ASN A 45 -7.61 -12.21 25.80
C ASN A 45 -8.46 -13.50 25.61
N ALA A 46 -8.34 -14.47 26.51
CA ALA A 46 -9.18 -15.65 26.49
C ALA A 46 -10.67 -15.31 26.71
N ASP A 47 -10.96 -14.40 27.66
CA ASP A 47 -12.34 -14.02 27.98
C ASP A 47 -13.03 -13.34 26.77
N VAL A 48 -12.35 -12.42 26.09
CA VAL A 48 -12.92 -11.70 24.93
C VAL A 48 -13.06 -12.62 23.70
N LEU A 49 -12.23 -13.65 23.59
CA LEU A 49 -12.35 -14.72 22.61
C LEU A 49 -13.36 -15.80 23.01
N LYS A 50 -13.93 -15.73 24.23
CA LYS A 50 -14.84 -16.74 24.79
C LYS A 50 -14.23 -18.14 24.89
N ILE A 51 -12.91 -18.20 25.06
CA ILE A 51 -12.17 -19.45 25.24
C ILE A 51 -12.23 -19.84 26.74
N THR A 52 -13.09 -20.74 27.07
CA THR A 52 -13.32 -21.21 28.48
C THR A 52 -12.37 -22.34 28.87
N ASN A 53 -11.88 -23.12 27.92
CA ASN A 53 -10.95 -24.21 28.18
C ASN A 53 -9.59 -23.95 27.48
N LEU A 54 -8.63 -23.52 28.30
CA LEU A 54 -7.28 -23.26 27.84
C LEU A 54 -6.41 -24.51 27.62
N ASN A 55 -6.96 -25.70 27.79
CA ASN A 55 -6.22 -26.95 27.66
C ASN A 55 -6.57 -27.73 26.39
N THR A 56 -7.53 -27.28 25.59
CA THR A 56 -7.99 -27.95 24.36
C THR A 56 -7.99 -27.00 23.17
N PRO A 57 -6.82 -26.68 22.60
CA PRO A 57 -6.68 -25.70 21.53
C PRO A 57 -7.47 -25.99 20.25
N ALA A 58 -7.73 -27.28 19.98
CA ALA A 58 -8.50 -27.69 18.79
C ALA A 58 -9.96 -27.19 18.78
N GLY A 59 -10.44 -26.62 19.87
CA GLY A 59 -11.76 -26.01 19.99
C GLY A 59 -11.76 -24.50 20.09
N TRP A 60 -10.59 -23.83 19.95
CA TRP A 60 -10.54 -22.38 20.03
C TRP A 60 -11.05 -21.74 18.73
N GLU A 61 -12.10 -20.92 18.84
CA GLU A 61 -12.62 -20.19 17.70
C GLU A 61 -11.53 -19.37 17.04
N GLY A 62 -11.43 -19.45 15.72
CA GLY A 62 -10.44 -18.72 14.93
C GLY A 62 -9.04 -19.34 14.90
N VAL A 63 -8.81 -20.52 15.50
CA VAL A 63 -7.56 -21.27 15.39
C VAL A 63 -7.80 -22.55 14.60
N LYS A 64 -7.03 -22.76 13.55
CA LYS A 64 -7.02 -24.00 12.78
C LYS A 64 -5.79 -24.81 13.12
N VAL A 65 -5.97 -26.07 13.44
CA VAL A 65 -4.91 -27.02 13.78
C VAL A 65 -4.95 -28.21 12.82
N GLU A 66 -3.82 -28.52 12.18
CA GLU A 66 -3.66 -29.67 11.29
C GLU A 66 -2.41 -30.43 11.67
N ASN A 67 -2.49 -31.75 11.78
CA ASN A 67 -1.38 -32.63 12.15
C ASN A 67 -0.65 -32.19 13.44
N GLY A 68 -1.37 -31.62 14.39
CA GLY A 68 -0.80 -31.15 15.64
C GLY A 68 -0.10 -29.79 15.58
N HIS A 69 -0.26 -29.04 14.51
CA HIS A 69 0.31 -27.70 14.37
C HIS A 69 -0.74 -26.66 14.01
N VAL A 70 -0.55 -25.44 14.46
CA VAL A 70 -1.40 -24.28 14.11
C VAL A 70 -1.08 -23.86 12.68
N THR A 71 -2.09 -23.88 11.81
CA THR A 71 -1.97 -23.50 10.40
C THR A 71 -2.59 -22.15 10.08
N GLU A 72 -3.56 -21.70 10.88
CA GLU A 72 -4.21 -20.41 10.68
C GLU A 72 -4.70 -19.83 12.02
N ILE A 73 -4.60 -18.50 12.17
CA ILE A 73 -5.17 -17.73 13.28
C ILE A 73 -5.98 -16.57 12.71
N LYS A 74 -7.27 -16.51 13.11
CA LYS A 74 -8.23 -15.46 12.73
C LYS A 74 -8.88 -14.85 13.97
N TRP A 75 -8.25 -13.84 14.51
CA TRP A 75 -8.69 -13.13 15.72
C TRP A 75 -8.87 -11.63 15.47
N SER A 76 -9.40 -11.26 14.32
CA SER A 76 -9.67 -9.85 14.02
C SER A 76 -10.86 -9.31 14.81
N ASP A 77 -10.80 -8.03 15.23
CA ASP A 77 -11.87 -7.28 15.90
C ASP A 77 -12.39 -7.96 17.19
N LYS A 78 -11.45 -8.44 18.01
CA LYS A 78 -11.76 -9.20 19.25
C LYS A 78 -11.37 -8.47 20.54
N LYS A 79 -10.95 -7.18 20.43
CA LYS A 79 -10.48 -6.38 21.60
C LYS A 79 -9.24 -6.99 22.28
N LEU A 80 -8.40 -7.69 21.55
CA LEU A 80 -7.16 -8.25 22.04
C LEU A 80 -6.15 -7.15 22.36
N ALA A 81 -5.27 -7.39 23.34
CA ALA A 81 -4.19 -6.47 23.70
C ALA A 81 -2.91 -7.23 24.08
N GLY A 82 -1.81 -6.48 24.28
CA GLY A 82 -0.49 -7.02 24.59
C GLY A 82 0.30 -7.42 23.35
N LYS A 83 1.42 -8.14 23.55
CA LYS A 83 2.26 -8.63 22.45
C LYS A 83 1.80 -10.03 22.03
N PHE A 84 1.47 -10.19 20.75
CA PHE A 84 1.20 -11.50 20.14
C PHE A 84 2.52 -12.13 19.71
N VAL A 85 2.77 -13.37 20.18
CA VAL A 85 3.99 -14.12 19.88
C VAL A 85 3.60 -15.47 19.31
N ALA A 86 4.16 -15.83 18.16
CA ALA A 86 4.00 -17.12 17.49
C ALA A 86 5.32 -17.52 16.80
N GLU A 87 6.41 -17.49 17.59
CA GLU A 87 7.76 -17.84 17.12
C GLU A 87 7.85 -19.32 16.78
N ASN A 88 8.46 -19.61 15.63
CA ASN A 88 8.66 -20.96 15.12
C ASN A 88 7.36 -21.76 14.86
N PHE A 89 6.24 -21.07 14.60
CA PHE A 89 5.02 -21.71 14.11
C PHE A 89 5.17 -22.10 12.65
N LYS A 90 6.00 -23.11 12.41
CA LYS A 90 6.45 -23.51 11.04
C LYS A 90 5.32 -23.91 10.11
N ALA A 91 4.19 -24.37 10.63
CA ALA A 91 3.00 -24.73 9.85
C ALA A 91 2.03 -23.57 9.63
N LEU A 92 2.23 -22.45 10.33
CA LEU A 92 1.35 -21.26 10.20
C LEU A 92 1.48 -20.68 8.78
N THR A 93 0.34 -20.55 8.09
CA THR A 93 0.26 -20.01 6.74
C THR A 93 -0.42 -18.66 6.69
N SER A 94 -1.29 -18.36 7.64
CA SER A 94 -2.08 -17.12 7.68
C SER A 94 -2.30 -16.65 9.10
N LEU A 95 -2.08 -15.35 9.32
CA LEU A 95 -2.35 -14.67 10.57
C LEU A 95 -3.23 -13.44 10.32
N ASP A 96 -4.39 -13.37 10.98
CA ASP A 96 -5.22 -12.16 11.04
C ASP A 96 -5.53 -11.80 12.48
N VAL A 97 -4.84 -10.79 12.98
CA VAL A 97 -5.03 -10.18 14.32
C VAL A 97 -5.39 -8.70 14.18
N SER A 98 -5.93 -8.31 13.04
CA SER A 98 -6.29 -6.93 12.73
C SER A 98 -7.38 -6.36 13.66
N ARG A 99 -7.47 -5.01 13.72
CA ARG A 99 -8.53 -4.29 14.45
C ARG A 99 -8.61 -4.66 15.95
N ASN A 100 -7.45 -4.73 16.58
CA ASN A 100 -7.28 -4.98 18.00
C ASN A 100 -6.52 -3.83 18.70
N LYS A 101 -5.93 -4.08 19.85
CA LYS A 101 -5.09 -3.14 20.60
C LYS A 101 -3.72 -3.75 20.92
N LEU A 102 -3.22 -4.59 20.01
CA LEU A 102 -1.93 -5.23 20.18
C LEU A 102 -0.81 -4.19 20.18
N SER A 103 0.17 -4.39 21.06
CA SER A 103 1.38 -3.55 21.15
C SER A 103 2.54 -4.09 20.31
N GLY A 104 2.55 -5.39 20.02
CA GLY A 104 3.57 -6.04 19.19
C GLY A 104 3.05 -7.31 18.52
N VAL A 105 3.72 -7.70 17.44
CA VAL A 105 3.54 -8.98 16.72
C VAL A 105 4.91 -9.56 16.44
N ASP A 106 5.11 -10.82 16.85
CA ASP A 106 6.35 -11.55 16.66
C ASP A 106 6.02 -12.93 16.12
N VAL A 107 6.43 -13.19 14.89
CA VAL A 107 6.17 -14.45 14.17
C VAL A 107 7.47 -15.04 13.60
N ASP A 108 8.60 -14.75 14.24
CA ASP A 108 9.91 -15.20 13.80
C ASP A 108 9.96 -16.71 13.61
N GLY A 109 10.58 -17.16 12.54
CA GLY A 109 10.69 -18.57 12.19
C GLY A 109 9.41 -19.21 11.67
N ALA A 110 8.32 -18.46 11.45
CA ALA A 110 7.11 -18.97 10.80
C ALA A 110 7.31 -19.13 9.28
N SER A 111 8.14 -20.10 8.90
CA SER A 111 8.70 -20.22 7.54
C SER A 111 7.70 -20.56 6.44
N ASN A 112 6.48 -21.00 6.78
CA ASN A 112 5.39 -21.19 5.83
C ASN A 112 4.36 -20.07 5.81
N LEU A 113 4.55 -19.03 6.62
CA LEU A 113 3.62 -17.88 6.69
C LEU A 113 3.62 -17.13 5.35
N THR A 114 2.45 -16.99 4.74
CA THR A 114 2.27 -16.33 3.44
C THR A 114 1.59 -14.99 3.56
N GLN A 115 0.78 -14.78 4.59
CA GLN A 115 0.08 -13.51 4.79
C GLN A 115 -0.09 -13.16 6.25
N VAL A 116 0.08 -11.86 6.54
CA VAL A 116 -0.17 -11.26 7.85
C VAL A 116 -1.08 -10.04 7.69
N ASN A 117 -2.18 -10.04 8.43
CA ASN A 117 -3.04 -8.89 8.66
C ASN A 117 -2.98 -8.49 10.13
N ALA A 118 -2.31 -7.39 10.43
CA ALA A 118 -2.25 -6.82 11.77
C ALA A 118 -2.59 -5.32 11.76
N TYR A 119 -3.34 -4.87 10.75
CA TYR A 119 -3.73 -3.48 10.60
C TYR A 119 -4.67 -3.00 11.72
N ARG A 120 -4.67 -1.69 11.97
CA ARG A 120 -5.49 -1.04 13.03
C ARG A 120 -5.27 -1.69 14.40
N ASN A 121 -4.02 -1.64 14.84
CA ASN A 121 -3.57 -1.98 16.18
C ASN A 121 -2.82 -0.79 16.80
N GLN A 122 -2.00 -1.03 17.80
CA GLN A 122 -1.11 -0.06 18.44
C GLN A 122 0.34 -0.56 18.41
N LEU A 123 0.70 -1.31 17.35
CA LEU A 123 2.01 -1.94 17.25
C LEU A 123 3.11 -0.89 17.24
N THR A 124 4.04 -1.02 18.18
CA THR A 124 5.32 -0.30 18.22
C THR A 124 6.48 -1.20 17.81
N ASP A 125 6.23 -2.51 17.71
CA ASP A 125 7.19 -3.55 17.39
C ASP A 125 6.55 -4.63 16.52
N ALA A 126 7.25 -5.09 15.48
CA ALA A 126 6.80 -6.19 14.64
C ALA A 126 8.00 -6.92 14.04
N SER A 127 8.07 -8.24 14.21
CA SER A 127 9.18 -9.07 13.75
C SER A 127 8.70 -10.20 12.84
N PHE A 128 9.43 -10.39 11.73
CA PHE A 128 9.14 -11.35 10.66
C PHE A 128 10.39 -12.13 10.24
N ASP A 129 11.40 -12.23 11.10
CA ASP A 129 12.64 -12.95 10.76
C ASP A 129 12.35 -14.43 10.43
N GLY A 130 12.98 -14.94 9.38
CA GLY A 130 12.73 -16.30 8.92
C GLY A 130 11.36 -16.57 8.27
N CYS A 131 10.52 -15.55 8.05
CA CYS A 131 9.26 -15.66 7.32
C CYS A 131 9.47 -15.69 5.80
N VAL A 132 10.28 -16.62 5.33
CA VAL A 132 10.81 -16.66 3.95
C VAL A 132 9.75 -16.83 2.85
N LYS A 133 8.53 -17.25 3.21
CA LYS A 133 7.40 -17.36 2.27
C LYS A 133 6.39 -16.23 2.35
N LEU A 134 6.66 -15.21 3.16
CA LEU A 134 5.71 -14.10 3.33
C LEU A 134 5.54 -13.34 2.01
N GLN A 135 4.29 -13.25 1.54
CA GLN A 135 3.91 -12.58 0.30
C GLN A 135 3.10 -11.31 0.56
N LYS A 136 2.31 -11.28 1.63
CA LYS A 136 1.44 -10.15 1.94
C LYS A 136 1.57 -9.73 3.40
N LEU A 137 2.02 -8.51 3.61
CA LEU A 137 2.13 -7.91 4.93
C LEU A 137 1.30 -6.62 4.98
N ASN A 138 0.26 -6.63 5.81
CA ASN A 138 -0.62 -5.48 5.99
C ASN A 138 -0.65 -5.08 7.47
N ILE A 139 0.05 -3.99 7.79
CA ILE A 139 0.17 -3.44 9.15
C ILE A 139 -0.13 -1.94 9.18
N TYR A 140 -1.01 -1.48 8.26
CA TYR A 140 -1.40 -0.08 8.21
C TYR A 140 -2.16 0.35 9.49
N ARG A 141 -2.10 1.66 9.80
CA ARG A 141 -2.68 2.24 11.02
C ARG A 141 -2.18 1.56 12.29
N ASN A 142 -0.88 1.69 12.51
CA ASN A 142 -0.18 1.28 13.72
C ASN A 142 0.72 2.42 14.23
N ARG A 143 1.72 2.12 15.02
CA ARG A 143 2.67 3.09 15.62
C ARG A 143 4.13 2.71 15.34
N LEU A 144 4.37 1.96 14.26
CA LEU A 144 5.71 1.52 13.90
C LEU A 144 6.53 2.69 13.36
N SER A 145 7.78 2.76 13.77
CA SER A 145 8.78 3.69 13.23
C SER A 145 9.92 2.97 12.50
N ASP A 146 9.99 1.65 12.63
CA ASP A 146 10.97 0.79 11.97
C ASP A 146 10.38 -0.58 11.65
N ILE A 147 10.96 -1.27 10.67
CA ILE A 147 10.61 -2.64 10.30
C ILE A 147 11.76 -3.28 9.52
N ASP A 148 12.14 -4.51 9.88
CA ASP A 148 13.03 -5.34 9.07
C ASP A 148 12.23 -6.32 8.21
N ILE A 149 12.40 -6.20 6.90
CA ILE A 149 11.79 -7.09 5.89
C ILE A 149 12.84 -7.85 5.07
N ALA A 150 14.13 -7.77 5.43
CA ALA A 150 15.22 -8.40 4.67
C ALA A 150 15.05 -9.93 4.57
N ALA A 151 14.45 -10.53 5.61
CA ALA A 151 14.20 -11.98 5.66
C ALA A 151 12.91 -12.41 4.90
N THR A 152 12.27 -11.52 4.13
CA THR A 152 11.00 -11.80 3.42
C THR A 152 11.15 -11.68 1.89
N PRO A 153 11.97 -12.50 1.24
CA PRO A 153 12.36 -12.32 -0.18
C PRO A 153 11.21 -12.50 -1.17
N LEU A 154 10.08 -13.09 -0.77
CA LEU A 154 8.91 -13.32 -1.61
C LEU A 154 7.81 -12.27 -1.39
N LEU A 155 8.09 -11.19 -0.66
CA LEU A 155 7.08 -10.18 -0.35
C LEU A 155 6.62 -9.47 -1.63
N GLU A 156 5.33 -9.57 -1.92
CA GLU A 156 4.67 -8.98 -3.09
C GLU A 156 3.89 -7.72 -2.75
N THR A 157 3.28 -7.69 -1.58
CA THR A 157 2.46 -6.56 -1.12
C THR A 157 2.85 -6.16 0.28
N LEU A 158 3.27 -4.91 0.43
CA LEU A 158 3.62 -4.30 1.71
C LEU A 158 2.78 -3.04 1.93
N ASN A 159 1.97 -3.05 2.99
CA ASN A 159 1.19 -1.89 3.40
C ASN A 159 1.59 -1.45 4.80
N LEU A 160 2.34 -0.35 4.87
CA LEU A 160 2.84 0.34 6.06
C LEU A 160 2.13 1.69 6.28
N SER A 161 1.07 1.97 5.54
CA SER A 161 0.45 3.31 5.57
C SER A 161 -0.07 3.67 6.97
N ASN A 162 -0.04 4.98 7.27
CA ASN A 162 -0.46 5.52 8.56
C ASN A 162 0.27 4.87 9.75
N ASN A 163 1.58 5.01 9.75
CA ASN A 163 2.52 4.68 10.81
C ASN A 163 3.43 5.90 11.10
N PHE A 164 4.60 5.72 11.68
CA PHE A 164 5.51 6.80 12.08
C PHE A 164 6.91 6.67 11.46
N PHE A 165 7.03 6.04 10.30
CA PHE A 165 8.32 5.89 9.60
C PHE A 165 8.86 7.25 9.18
N VAL A 166 10.14 7.50 9.46
CA VAL A 166 10.92 8.66 8.98
C VAL A 166 11.81 8.25 7.82
N ASP A 167 12.42 7.08 7.94
CA ASP A 167 13.26 6.46 6.92
C ASP A 167 12.73 5.08 6.60
N LEU A 168 12.76 4.69 5.33
CA LEU A 168 12.41 3.33 4.92
C LEU A 168 13.24 2.91 3.72
N SER A 169 13.82 1.72 3.80
CA SER A 169 14.44 1.06 2.66
C SER A 169 13.78 -0.28 2.37
N VAL A 170 13.31 -0.44 1.15
CA VAL A 170 12.85 -1.72 0.59
C VAL A 170 13.74 -2.13 -0.59
N ALA A 171 14.95 -1.58 -0.66
CA ALA A 171 15.87 -1.79 -1.77
C ALA A 171 16.10 -3.29 -2.06
N ASN A 172 16.15 -3.60 -3.37
CA ASN A 172 16.32 -4.96 -3.88
C ASN A 172 15.18 -5.95 -3.55
N SER A 173 14.03 -5.48 -3.10
CA SER A 173 12.83 -6.32 -2.96
C SER A 173 12.23 -6.59 -4.35
N THR A 174 12.86 -7.47 -5.12
CA THR A 174 12.55 -7.70 -6.55
C THR A 174 11.16 -8.29 -6.80
N GLN A 175 10.55 -8.95 -5.80
CA GLN A 175 9.21 -9.52 -5.90
C GLN A 175 8.12 -8.54 -5.48
N LEU A 176 8.50 -7.39 -4.89
CA LEU A 176 7.52 -6.39 -4.40
C LEU A 176 6.80 -5.74 -5.58
N LYS A 177 5.48 -5.89 -5.61
CA LYS A 177 4.58 -5.36 -6.65
C LYS A 177 3.85 -4.11 -6.19
N THR A 178 3.50 -4.07 -4.91
CA THR A 178 2.75 -2.95 -4.32
C THR A 178 3.40 -2.53 -3.01
N LEU A 179 3.79 -1.27 -2.93
CA LEU A 179 4.25 -0.61 -1.71
C LEU A 179 3.31 0.54 -1.38
N ASN A 180 2.70 0.49 -0.21
CA ASN A 180 1.92 1.61 0.33
C ASN A 180 2.54 2.09 1.65
N VAL A 181 3.12 3.28 1.61
CA VAL A 181 3.74 3.98 2.74
C VAL A 181 3.10 5.34 3.01
N GLN A 182 1.90 5.55 2.46
CA GLN A 182 1.15 6.80 2.58
C GLN A 182 0.87 7.17 4.04
N GLY A 183 0.93 8.46 4.37
CA GLY A 183 0.57 8.94 5.70
C GLY A 183 1.57 8.53 6.78
N ASN A 184 2.84 8.66 6.49
CA ASN A 184 3.95 8.52 7.43
C ASN A 184 4.67 9.88 7.61
N HIS A 185 5.91 9.85 8.07
CA HIS A 185 6.78 11.03 8.21
C HIS A 185 8.06 10.87 7.38
N LEU A 186 7.98 10.10 6.26
CA LEU A 186 9.15 9.74 5.48
C LEU A 186 9.84 10.98 4.91
N GLU A 187 11.09 11.16 5.32
CA GLU A 187 12.05 12.08 4.73
C GLU A 187 12.87 11.36 3.64
N ASN A 188 13.12 10.06 3.84
CA ASN A 188 13.86 9.22 2.91
C ASN A 188 13.09 7.91 2.60
N LEU A 189 12.98 7.61 1.31
CA LEU A 189 12.41 6.34 0.82
C LEU A 189 13.34 5.75 -0.24
N ASN A 190 13.86 4.55 0.01
CA ASN A 190 14.72 3.85 -0.93
C ASN A 190 13.98 2.65 -1.54
N VAL A 191 13.67 2.74 -2.83
CA VAL A 191 13.04 1.69 -3.64
C VAL A 191 13.96 1.16 -4.74
N SER A 192 15.27 1.47 -4.68
CA SER A 192 16.22 1.07 -5.71
C SER A 192 16.27 -0.45 -5.87
N GLY A 193 16.33 -0.92 -7.10
CA GLY A 193 16.35 -2.35 -7.42
C GLY A 193 15.03 -3.10 -7.19
N CYS A 194 13.93 -2.41 -6.87
CA CYS A 194 12.59 -3.02 -6.79
C CYS A 194 12.02 -3.21 -8.20
N THR A 195 12.61 -4.06 -9.00
CA THR A 195 12.29 -4.25 -10.42
C THR A 195 10.87 -4.74 -10.68
N GLY A 196 10.25 -5.39 -9.70
CA GLY A 196 8.86 -5.87 -9.74
C GLY A 196 7.80 -4.83 -9.40
N LEU A 197 8.22 -3.64 -8.90
CA LEU A 197 7.29 -2.65 -8.35
C LEU A 197 6.40 -2.03 -9.42
N LYS A 198 5.08 -2.18 -9.24
CA LYS A 198 4.04 -1.65 -10.14
C LYS A 198 3.28 -0.48 -9.53
N HIS A 199 3.08 -0.48 -8.23
CA HIS A 199 2.28 0.52 -7.54
C HIS A 199 3.05 1.05 -6.34
N LEU A 200 3.37 2.34 -6.35
CA LEU A 200 3.99 3.06 -5.24
C LEU A 200 3.06 4.17 -4.76
N TYR A 201 2.58 4.03 -3.54
CA TYR A 201 1.77 5.05 -2.85
C TYR A 201 2.59 5.62 -1.70
N ALA A 202 3.17 6.80 -1.91
CA ALA A 202 4.03 7.49 -0.97
C ALA A 202 3.53 8.91 -0.62
N GLY A 203 2.27 9.20 -0.91
CA GLY A 203 1.65 10.48 -0.56
C GLY A 203 1.54 10.72 0.94
N TYR A 204 1.34 11.99 1.33
CA TYR A 204 1.23 12.42 2.73
C TYR A 204 2.45 12.01 3.56
N ASN A 205 3.63 12.45 3.11
CA ASN A 205 4.91 12.27 3.74
C ASN A 205 5.70 13.60 3.76
N LYS A 206 7.02 13.54 3.94
CA LYS A 206 7.93 14.70 3.92
C LYS A 206 9.06 14.51 2.92
N LEU A 207 8.81 13.76 1.84
CA LEU A 207 9.82 13.50 0.82
C LEU A 207 10.18 14.79 0.09
N THR A 208 11.47 15.10 0.03
CA THR A 208 12.01 16.19 -0.77
C THR A 208 12.53 15.74 -2.12
N SER A 209 12.79 14.44 -2.27
CA SER A 209 13.22 13.78 -3.50
C SER A 209 12.87 12.29 -3.49
N LEU A 210 12.86 11.66 -4.65
CA LEU A 210 12.67 10.22 -4.79
C LEU A 210 13.45 9.70 -5.99
N GLU A 211 14.33 8.71 -5.75
CA GLU A 211 15.07 8.01 -6.80
C GLU A 211 14.31 6.76 -7.26
N LEU A 212 14.05 6.66 -8.56
CA LEU A 212 13.30 5.58 -9.18
C LEU A 212 14.18 4.69 -10.09
N SER A 213 15.49 4.68 -9.85
CA SER A 213 16.44 3.88 -10.64
C SER A 213 16.11 2.39 -10.55
N GLY A 214 15.94 1.74 -11.70
CA GLY A 214 15.63 0.32 -11.81
C GLY A 214 14.16 -0.04 -11.56
N VAL A 215 13.26 0.93 -11.32
CA VAL A 215 11.82 0.67 -11.08
C VAL A 215 11.03 0.76 -12.39
N THR A 216 11.48 0.05 -13.43
CA THR A 216 10.95 0.16 -14.80
C THR A 216 9.53 -0.38 -14.98
N GLY A 217 9.06 -1.20 -14.05
CA GLY A 217 7.70 -1.77 -14.06
C GLY A 217 6.63 -0.88 -13.46
N LEU A 218 6.99 0.32 -12.97
CA LEU A 218 6.07 1.20 -12.23
C LEU A 218 4.94 1.69 -13.12
N ALA A 219 3.71 1.37 -12.74
CA ALA A 219 2.49 1.75 -13.45
C ALA A 219 1.76 2.92 -12.77
N ASN A 220 1.77 2.97 -11.44
CA ASN A 220 1.14 4.04 -10.69
C ASN A 220 2.11 4.60 -9.64
N LEU A 221 2.28 5.91 -9.67
CA LEU A 221 3.08 6.66 -8.72
C LEU A 221 2.22 7.75 -8.08
N ASN A 222 2.07 7.68 -6.76
CA ASN A 222 1.44 8.74 -5.98
C ASN A 222 2.47 9.33 -5.01
N LEU A 223 2.72 10.63 -5.17
CA LEU A 223 3.59 11.48 -4.37
C LEU A 223 2.85 12.72 -3.82
N ASP A 224 1.50 12.71 -3.83
CA ASP A 224 0.71 13.85 -3.34
C ASP A 224 1.09 14.21 -1.90
N SER A 225 1.01 15.50 -1.58
CA SER A 225 1.25 16.01 -0.21
C SER A 225 2.60 15.57 0.35
N ASN A 226 3.67 16.05 -0.25
CA ASN A 226 5.06 15.91 0.16
C ASN A 226 5.76 17.28 0.14
N ASP A 227 7.08 17.31 0.34
CA ASP A 227 7.88 18.54 0.37
C ASP A 227 8.82 18.68 -0.85
N MET A 228 8.40 18.12 -2.01
CA MET A 228 9.22 18.13 -3.22
C MET A 228 9.33 19.53 -3.81
N SER A 229 10.55 19.99 -4.11
CA SER A 229 10.81 21.26 -4.80
C SER A 229 11.00 21.11 -6.31
N THR A 230 11.35 19.92 -6.76
CA THR A 230 11.49 19.53 -8.17
C THR A 230 11.17 18.06 -8.34
N LEU A 231 10.71 17.68 -9.54
CA LEU A 231 10.53 16.27 -9.89
C LEU A 231 10.89 16.04 -11.35
N VAL A 232 11.74 15.05 -11.60
CA VAL A 232 12.07 14.58 -12.95
C VAL A 232 11.64 13.13 -13.07
N ILE A 233 10.70 12.86 -13.95
CA ILE A 233 10.23 11.52 -14.31
C ILE A 233 10.74 11.22 -15.71
N SER A 234 11.59 10.20 -15.84
CA SER A 234 12.15 9.83 -17.13
C SER A 234 12.37 8.33 -17.25
N GLY A 235 12.11 7.78 -18.44
CA GLY A 235 12.42 6.39 -18.75
C GLY A 235 11.61 5.37 -17.95
N LEU A 236 10.35 5.68 -17.63
CA LEU A 236 9.41 4.77 -16.97
C LEU A 236 8.41 4.23 -18.01
N PRO A 237 8.74 3.15 -18.72
CA PRO A 237 7.97 2.69 -19.88
C PRO A 237 6.59 2.15 -19.55
N SER A 238 6.33 1.83 -18.28
CA SER A 238 5.05 1.26 -17.82
C SER A 238 4.19 2.28 -17.06
N LEU A 239 4.69 3.51 -16.82
CA LEU A 239 3.99 4.49 -16.01
C LEU A 239 2.72 4.96 -16.70
N GLY A 240 1.56 4.71 -16.08
CA GLY A 240 0.24 5.11 -16.56
C GLY A 240 -0.32 6.31 -15.80
N THR A 241 -0.05 6.43 -14.51
CA THR A 241 -0.59 7.51 -13.67
C THR A 241 0.50 8.10 -12.79
N LEU A 242 0.62 9.44 -12.83
CA LEU A 242 1.44 10.24 -11.93
C LEU A 242 0.56 11.21 -11.15
N LEU A 243 0.53 11.08 -9.83
CA LEU A 243 -0.09 12.00 -8.89
C LEU A 243 1.00 12.64 -8.04
N CYS A 244 1.15 13.95 -8.11
CA CYS A 244 2.16 14.70 -7.38
C CYS A 244 1.66 16.10 -6.96
N SER A 245 0.36 16.21 -6.69
CA SER A 245 -0.25 17.42 -6.19
C SER A 245 0.18 17.76 -4.75
N ASP A 246 -0.07 19.01 -4.35
CA ASP A 246 0.18 19.46 -2.98
C ASP A 246 1.64 19.22 -2.56
N ASN A 247 2.55 19.83 -3.34
CA ASN A 247 4.00 19.87 -3.11
C ASN A 247 4.48 21.33 -3.26
N GLN A 248 5.78 21.53 -3.30
CA GLN A 248 6.41 22.86 -3.45
C GLN A 248 7.24 22.93 -4.76
N MET A 249 6.83 22.16 -5.77
CA MET A 249 7.58 22.01 -7.00
C MET A 249 7.55 23.30 -7.84
N LYS A 250 8.73 23.80 -8.21
CA LYS A 250 8.90 24.90 -9.17
C LYS A 250 9.01 24.40 -10.61
N THR A 251 9.47 23.18 -10.78
CA THR A 251 9.61 22.54 -12.09
C THR A 251 9.18 21.09 -12.04
N LEU A 252 8.43 20.66 -13.04
CA LEU A 252 8.10 19.26 -13.29
C LEU A 252 8.51 18.93 -14.73
N MET A 253 9.34 17.90 -14.88
CA MET A 253 9.79 17.41 -16.17
C MET A 253 9.42 15.93 -16.30
N ILE A 254 8.68 15.59 -17.36
CA ILE A 254 8.26 14.23 -17.69
C ILE A 254 8.75 13.89 -19.09
N ARG A 255 9.52 12.82 -19.23
CA ARG A 255 10.09 12.38 -20.51
C ARG A 255 10.06 10.86 -20.66
N ASP A 256 9.87 10.41 -21.89
CA ASP A 256 10.01 8.99 -22.27
C ASP A 256 9.18 8.04 -21.39
N CYS A 257 7.90 8.40 -21.17
CA CYS A 257 6.90 7.61 -20.46
C CYS A 257 5.75 7.26 -21.43
N PRO A 258 5.97 6.32 -22.36
CA PRO A 258 5.07 6.10 -23.51
C PRO A 258 3.67 5.60 -23.14
N THR A 259 3.45 5.08 -21.96
CA THR A 259 2.14 4.59 -21.47
C THR A 259 1.44 5.56 -20.52
N LEU A 260 2.01 6.74 -20.27
CA LEU A 260 1.45 7.72 -19.35
C LEU A 260 0.11 8.27 -19.88
N ILE A 261 -0.92 8.15 -19.04
CA ILE A 261 -2.30 8.54 -19.34
C ILE A 261 -2.68 9.77 -18.54
N ASP A 262 -2.40 9.77 -17.23
CA ASP A 262 -2.85 10.79 -16.30
C ASP A 262 -1.67 11.46 -15.60
N VAL A 263 -1.65 12.80 -15.62
CA VAL A 263 -0.73 13.65 -14.86
C VAL A 263 -1.55 14.61 -14.01
N VAL A 264 -1.40 14.52 -12.70
CA VAL A 264 -2.04 15.42 -11.74
C VAL A 264 -0.95 16.05 -10.88
N CYS A 265 -0.72 17.36 -11.08
CA CYS A 265 0.31 18.13 -10.40
C CYS A 265 -0.23 19.49 -9.89
N SER A 266 -1.51 19.51 -9.55
CA SER A 266 -2.16 20.70 -9.01
C SER A 266 -1.63 21.09 -7.62
N TYR A 267 -1.86 22.34 -7.20
CA TYR A 267 -1.39 22.83 -5.90
C TYR A 267 0.12 22.65 -5.72
N ASN A 268 0.89 23.30 -6.60
CA ASN A 268 2.33 23.41 -6.54
C ASN A 268 2.74 24.88 -6.83
N ASP A 269 4.04 25.15 -6.91
CA ASP A 269 4.60 26.46 -7.28
C ASP A 269 5.20 26.42 -8.70
N LEU A 270 4.61 25.60 -9.62
CA LEU A 270 5.19 25.35 -10.93
C LEU A 270 5.25 26.62 -11.78
N THR A 271 6.45 27.04 -12.12
CA THR A 271 6.71 28.04 -13.14
C THR A 271 7.04 27.41 -14.51
N SER A 272 7.33 26.10 -14.53
CA SER A 272 7.59 25.32 -15.75
C SER A 272 7.06 23.90 -15.63
N LEU A 273 6.28 23.47 -16.61
CA LEU A 273 5.80 22.11 -16.80
C LEU A 273 6.24 21.63 -18.20
N GLN A 274 7.04 20.57 -18.26
CA GLN A 274 7.51 19.99 -19.50
C GLN A 274 7.08 18.53 -19.60
N ILE A 275 6.31 18.17 -20.61
CA ILE A 275 5.84 16.82 -20.88
C ILE A 275 6.24 16.46 -22.32
N ALA A 276 7.02 15.38 -22.47
CA ALA A 276 7.47 14.91 -23.78
C ALA A 276 7.61 13.38 -23.79
N GLY A 277 7.45 12.76 -24.96
CA GLY A 277 7.57 11.30 -25.10
C GLY A 277 6.45 10.52 -24.37
N THR A 278 5.25 11.09 -24.30
CA THR A 278 4.07 10.53 -23.62
C THR A 278 2.86 10.47 -24.59
N PRO A 279 2.93 9.69 -25.67
CA PRO A 279 1.94 9.70 -26.75
C PRO A 279 0.54 9.22 -26.32
N GLN A 280 0.37 8.59 -25.17
CA GLN A 280 -0.91 8.11 -24.66
C GLN A 280 -1.57 9.06 -23.66
N LEU A 281 -1.02 10.26 -23.46
CA LEU A 281 -1.51 11.24 -22.48
C LEU A 281 -2.97 11.63 -22.79
N GLN A 282 -3.84 11.53 -21.78
CA GLN A 282 -5.28 11.81 -21.89
C GLN A 282 -5.76 12.89 -20.94
N TYR A 283 -5.12 13.01 -19.79
CA TYR A 283 -5.52 13.95 -18.75
C TYR A 283 -4.33 14.69 -18.15
N VAL A 284 -4.45 16.01 -18.05
CA VAL A 284 -3.51 16.87 -17.34
C VAL A 284 -4.27 17.79 -16.41
N ASP A 285 -3.93 17.76 -15.14
CA ASP A 285 -4.34 18.76 -14.15
C ASP A 285 -3.12 19.44 -13.54
N CYS A 286 -2.88 20.67 -13.97
CA CYS A 286 -1.84 21.55 -13.46
C CYS A 286 -2.44 22.83 -12.84
N SER A 287 -3.67 22.74 -12.34
CA SER A 287 -4.34 23.87 -11.69
C SER A 287 -3.66 24.31 -10.40
N TYR A 288 -3.88 25.56 -10.01
CA TYR A 288 -3.26 26.13 -8.80
C TYR A 288 -1.74 26.03 -8.81
N ASN A 289 -1.12 26.68 -9.77
CA ASN A 289 0.32 26.80 -9.96
C ASN A 289 0.66 28.24 -10.38
N ASP A 290 1.94 28.49 -10.76
CA ASP A 290 2.46 29.80 -11.20
C ASP A 290 2.88 29.81 -12.67
N LEU A 291 2.28 28.93 -13.51
CA LEU A 291 2.62 28.84 -14.93
C LEU A 291 2.24 30.12 -15.67
N THR A 292 3.17 30.66 -16.43
CA THR A 292 2.95 31.80 -17.34
C THR A 292 2.65 31.37 -18.77
N GLU A 293 3.06 30.18 -19.14
CA GLU A 293 2.81 29.56 -20.43
C GLU A 293 2.60 28.05 -20.28
N LEU A 294 1.78 27.46 -21.15
CA LEU A 294 1.55 26.00 -21.20
C LEU A 294 1.42 25.56 -22.65
N TYR A 295 2.29 24.64 -23.04
CA TYR A 295 2.31 24.03 -24.36
C TYR A 295 2.05 22.53 -24.22
N LEU A 296 0.88 22.08 -24.67
CA LEU A 296 0.49 20.68 -24.76
C LEU A 296 -0.01 20.43 -26.19
N ASP A 297 0.92 20.48 -27.14
CA ASP A 297 0.62 20.37 -28.57
C ASP A 297 0.93 18.95 -29.08
N ASN A 298 0.14 18.45 -30.03
CA ASN A 298 0.31 17.15 -30.68
C ASN A 298 0.14 15.92 -29.76
N PHE A 299 -0.75 16.01 -28.78
CA PHE A 299 -1.15 14.88 -27.96
C PHE A 299 -2.46 14.25 -28.49
N ASN A 300 -2.36 13.34 -29.42
CA ASN A 300 -3.50 12.79 -30.17
C ASN A 300 -4.62 12.18 -29.31
N PHE A 301 -4.31 11.81 -28.05
CA PHE A 301 -5.25 11.22 -27.12
C PHE A 301 -5.63 12.13 -25.96
N LEU A 302 -5.11 13.34 -25.89
CA LEU A 302 -5.40 14.31 -24.83
C LEU A 302 -6.88 14.71 -24.89
N GLN A 303 -7.63 14.42 -23.83
CA GLN A 303 -9.06 14.65 -23.76
C GLN A 303 -9.44 15.81 -22.85
N ARG A 304 -8.64 16.04 -21.82
CA ARG A 304 -8.98 17.00 -20.79
C ARG A 304 -7.75 17.70 -20.22
N VAL A 305 -7.83 19.03 -20.17
CA VAL A 305 -6.80 19.90 -19.58
C VAL A 305 -7.43 20.79 -18.51
N ILE A 306 -6.90 20.75 -17.30
CA ILE A 306 -7.26 21.61 -16.18
C ILE A 306 -6.04 22.43 -15.82
N CYS A 307 -6.09 23.73 -16.11
CA CYS A 307 -4.99 24.67 -15.86
C CYS A 307 -5.49 25.99 -15.23
N ASN A 308 -6.63 25.94 -14.56
CA ASN A 308 -7.19 27.09 -13.88
C ASN A 308 -6.33 27.53 -12.68
N ASN A 309 -6.45 28.80 -12.29
CA ASN A 309 -5.68 29.39 -11.20
C ASN A 309 -4.17 29.25 -11.45
N ASN A 310 -3.71 29.85 -12.53
CA ASN A 310 -2.32 30.05 -12.92
C ASN A 310 -2.11 31.52 -13.33
N GLN A 311 -0.98 31.83 -13.95
CA GLN A 311 -0.63 33.15 -14.50
C GLN A 311 -0.45 33.08 -16.02
N LEU A 312 -1.14 32.12 -16.69
CA LEU A 312 -0.96 31.83 -18.11
C LEU A 312 -1.29 33.05 -18.97
N GLN A 313 -0.34 33.46 -19.79
CA GLN A 313 -0.49 34.42 -20.89
C GLN A 313 -0.66 33.68 -22.22
N ILE A 314 -0.01 32.52 -22.36
CA ILE A 314 -0.07 31.68 -23.55
C ILE A 314 -0.57 30.28 -23.14
N LEU A 315 -1.59 29.81 -23.85
CA LEU A 315 -2.06 28.42 -23.77
C LEU A 315 -2.14 27.82 -25.17
N SER A 316 -1.29 26.86 -25.47
CA SER A 316 -1.27 26.16 -26.77
C SER A 316 -1.66 24.70 -26.60
N LEU A 317 -2.73 24.32 -27.31
CA LEU A 317 -3.36 22.99 -27.33
C LEU A 317 -3.67 22.65 -28.81
N THR A 318 -2.65 22.71 -29.65
CA THR A 318 -2.82 22.54 -31.11
C THR A 318 -2.62 21.09 -31.52
N PHE A 319 -3.41 20.66 -32.51
CA PHE A 319 -3.38 19.29 -33.04
C PHE A 319 -3.62 18.20 -31.99
N ASP A 320 -4.54 18.49 -31.04
CA ASP A 320 -4.98 17.56 -30.00
C ASP A 320 -6.35 17.00 -30.42
N ASP A 321 -6.36 16.02 -31.33
CA ASP A 321 -7.56 15.54 -32.01
C ASP A 321 -8.66 15.01 -31.08
N ALA A 322 -8.30 14.49 -29.92
CA ALA A 322 -9.26 13.95 -28.93
C ALA A 322 -9.69 14.96 -27.85
N LEU A 323 -9.18 16.21 -27.89
CA LEU A 323 -9.42 17.20 -26.84
C LEU A 323 -10.89 17.64 -26.78
N ARG A 324 -11.54 17.49 -25.64
CA ARG A 324 -12.97 17.79 -25.43
C ARG A 324 -13.24 18.85 -24.40
N TYR A 325 -12.37 18.97 -23.40
CA TYR A 325 -12.60 19.86 -22.27
C TYR A 325 -11.35 20.60 -21.84
N VAL A 326 -11.45 21.93 -21.70
CA VAL A 326 -10.42 22.80 -21.14
C VAL A 326 -11.00 23.68 -20.04
N ASN A 327 -10.37 23.66 -18.86
CA ASN A 327 -10.63 24.64 -17.82
C ASN A 327 -9.39 25.49 -17.59
N CYS A 328 -9.43 26.71 -18.12
CA CYS A 328 -8.36 27.70 -18.00
C CYS A 328 -8.84 29.00 -17.29
N ARG A 329 -9.84 28.89 -16.40
CA ARG A 329 -10.34 30.02 -15.59
C ARG A 329 -9.25 30.61 -14.72
N TYR A 330 -9.41 31.88 -14.34
CA TYR A 330 -8.48 32.56 -13.44
C TYR A 330 -7.03 32.47 -13.92
N ASN A 331 -6.80 33.05 -15.11
CA ASN A 331 -5.51 33.20 -15.75
C ASN A 331 -5.38 34.62 -16.36
N GLN A 332 -4.40 34.84 -17.21
CA GLN A 332 -4.13 36.11 -17.91
C GLN A 332 -3.98 35.85 -19.41
N ILE A 333 -4.75 34.91 -20.00
CA ILE A 333 -4.54 34.40 -21.36
C ILE A 333 -4.88 35.47 -22.40
N THR A 334 -3.87 35.87 -23.16
CA THR A 334 -3.97 36.73 -24.31
C THR A 334 -3.77 35.97 -25.64
N ASP A 335 -3.15 34.82 -25.60
CA ASP A 335 -2.92 33.95 -26.75
C ASP A 335 -3.38 32.51 -26.45
N PHE A 336 -4.55 32.15 -26.98
CA PHE A 336 -5.13 30.81 -26.83
C PHE A 336 -5.20 30.12 -28.19
N ARG A 337 -4.43 29.06 -28.33
CA ARG A 337 -4.28 28.30 -29.59
C ARG A 337 -4.88 26.91 -29.49
N THR A 338 -5.81 26.57 -30.39
CA THR A 338 -6.50 25.28 -30.49
C THR A 338 -6.64 24.79 -31.92
N ILE A 339 -5.76 25.28 -32.84
CA ILE A 339 -5.80 24.89 -34.25
C ILE A 339 -5.61 23.37 -34.36
N GLY A 340 -6.49 22.70 -35.08
CA GLY A 340 -6.44 21.26 -35.28
C GLY A 340 -7.12 20.43 -34.16
N SER A 341 -7.57 21.04 -33.05
CA SER A 341 -8.28 20.35 -31.97
C SER A 341 -9.79 20.38 -32.23
N ASN A 342 -10.23 19.56 -33.18
CA ASN A 342 -11.56 19.66 -33.78
C ASN A 342 -12.70 19.08 -32.90
N GLU A 343 -12.38 18.25 -31.90
CA GLU A 343 -13.36 17.63 -31.00
C GLU A 343 -13.64 18.48 -29.74
N LEU A 344 -13.08 19.68 -29.64
CA LEU A 344 -13.22 20.54 -28.47
C LEU A 344 -14.68 21.00 -28.28
N GLN A 345 -15.29 20.57 -27.18
CA GLN A 345 -16.71 20.78 -26.89
C GLN A 345 -16.94 21.85 -25.85
N GLN A 346 -16.06 21.98 -24.86
CA GLN A 346 -16.25 22.88 -23.75
C GLN A 346 -14.94 23.56 -23.35
N VAL A 347 -14.97 24.88 -23.30
CA VAL A 347 -13.90 25.72 -22.75
C VAL A 347 -14.46 26.59 -21.64
N ALA A 348 -13.91 26.44 -20.45
CA ALA A 348 -14.18 27.30 -19.32
C ALA A 348 -13.02 28.29 -19.17
N CYS A 349 -13.21 29.53 -19.63
CA CYS A 349 -12.17 30.56 -19.71
C CYS A 349 -12.51 31.87 -18.98
N GLN A 350 -13.49 31.85 -18.08
CA GLN A 350 -13.87 33.06 -17.32
C GLN A 350 -12.70 33.52 -16.43
N TRP A 351 -12.66 34.85 -16.15
CA TRP A 351 -11.65 35.45 -15.27
C TRP A 351 -10.22 35.38 -15.86
N ASN A 352 -10.10 35.63 -17.17
CA ASN A 352 -8.86 35.94 -17.85
C ASN A 352 -8.83 37.46 -18.11
N TYR A 353 -7.94 38.17 -17.45
CA TYR A 353 -7.83 39.64 -17.49
C TYR A 353 -6.49 40.09 -18.10
#